data_0f9679bbc733e35b4f6bdb6c405262a6
#
_entry.id   0f9679bbc733e35b4f6bdb6c405262a6
#
_cell.length_a   1.000
_cell.length_b   1.000
_cell.length_c   1.000
_cell.angle_alpha   90.00
_cell.angle_beta   90.00
_cell.angle_gamma   90.00
#
_symmetry.space_group_name_H-M   'P 1'
#
loop_
_entity.id
_entity.type
_entity.pdbx_description
1 polymer ?
#
loop_
_entity_poly.entity_id
_entity_poly.type
_entity_poly.pdbx_seq_one_letter_code
_entity_poly.pdbx_strand_id
1 'polypeptide(L)'
;MPTFVSTLLLLFVVIVLSVLIIQHVIVPQIVNYQHGLFMNPDFTIGESRIQGLGLFTKRQRAKGEKLFIAIQPDETVTPVGSKINHCPEKDADGNKMNALVSVIPNTYLSETPDKTTGAWWIIAARNINVGEELTVDYTNTPDFIKKPEPQWRCDL
;
A
#
# COMPACT_ATOMS: atom_id res chain seq x y z
N MET A 1 7.82 -42.34 33.66
CA MET A 1 8.14 -42.09 32.24
C MET A 1 7.02 -41.38 31.44
N PRO A 2 5.71 -41.61 31.64
CA PRO A 2 4.67 -40.89 30.88
C PRO A 2 4.67 -39.36 31.11
N THR A 3 5.04 -38.90 32.31
CA THR A 3 5.07 -37.48 32.66
C THR A 3 6.14 -36.68 31.90
N PHE A 4 7.29 -37.26 31.61
CA PHE A 4 8.37 -36.58 30.88
C PHE A 4 8.01 -36.33 29.41
N VAL A 5 7.41 -37.33 28.76
CA VAL A 5 6.98 -37.22 27.35
C VAL A 5 5.85 -36.18 27.20
N SER A 6 4.90 -36.15 28.14
CA SER A 6 3.81 -35.16 28.12
C SER A 6 4.31 -33.73 28.33
N THR A 7 5.31 -33.54 29.21
CA THR A 7 5.92 -32.23 29.44
C THR A 7 6.68 -31.75 28.19
N LEU A 8 7.40 -32.63 27.52
CA LEU A 8 8.14 -32.29 26.29
C LEU A 8 7.18 -31.92 25.16
N LEU A 9 6.06 -32.65 25.01
CA LEU A 9 5.03 -32.36 24.03
C LEU A 9 4.35 -31.01 24.31
N LEU A 10 4.03 -30.72 25.57
CA LEU A 10 3.46 -29.44 25.95
C LEU A 10 4.41 -28.28 25.63
N LEU A 11 5.70 -28.40 25.95
CA LEU A 11 6.70 -27.39 25.63
C LEU A 11 6.79 -27.15 24.13
N PHE A 12 6.80 -28.20 23.33
CA PHE A 12 6.81 -28.12 21.87
C PHE A 12 5.59 -27.35 21.34
N VAL A 13 4.38 -27.68 21.82
CA VAL A 13 3.14 -26.96 21.44
C VAL A 13 3.20 -25.49 21.79
N VAL A 14 3.69 -25.15 23.00
CA VAL A 14 3.84 -23.73 23.42
C VAL A 14 4.81 -22.98 22.52
N ILE A 15 5.94 -23.58 22.15
CA ILE A 15 6.92 -22.96 21.24
C ILE A 15 6.27 -22.70 19.86
N VAL A 16 5.60 -23.70 19.28
CA VAL A 16 4.94 -23.56 17.98
C VAL A 16 3.88 -22.48 18.00
N LEU A 17 3.02 -22.44 19.02
CA LEU A 17 2.00 -21.40 19.18
C LEU A 17 2.64 -20.01 19.32
N SER A 18 3.72 -19.89 20.09
CA SER A 18 4.43 -18.62 20.26
C SER A 18 5.01 -18.12 18.93
N VAL A 19 5.61 -18.99 18.13
CA VAL A 19 6.12 -18.64 16.80
C VAL A 19 4.99 -18.18 15.88
N LEU A 20 3.87 -18.88 15.87
CA LEU A 20 2.70 -18.50 15.06
C LEU A 20 2.13 -17.14 15.48
N ILE A 21 2.02 -16.86 16.77
CA ILE A 21 1.57 -15.56 17.29
C ILE A 21 2.54 -14.45 16.87
N ILE A 22 3.84 -14.67 16.99
CA ILE A 22 4.84 -13.69 16.57
C ILE A 22 4.69 -13.40 15.08
N GLN A 23 4.67 -14.42 14.23
CA GLN A 23 4.62 -14.25 12.77
C GLN A 23 3.31 -13.64 12.27
N HIS A 24 2.16 -14.06 12.82
CA HIS A 24 0.86 -13.67 12.27
C HIS A 24 0.19 -12.49 13.00
N VAL A 25 0.63 -12.15 14.20
CA VAL A 25 0.03 -11.07 14.98
C VAL A 25 1.02 -9.95 15.23
N ILE A 26 2.19 -10.25 15.81
CA ILE A 26 3.12 -9.22 16.30
C ILE A 26 3.86 -8.56 15.13
N VAL A 27 4.45 -9.36 14.22
CA VAL A 27 5.21 -8.82 13.10
C VAL A 27 4.37 -7.90 12.20
N PRO A 28 3.15 -8.26 11.78
CA PRO A 28 2.31 -7.34 11.00
C PRO A 28 1.97 -6.04 11.73
N GLN A 29 1.77 -6.08 13.06
CA GLN A 29 1.50 -4.87 13.84
C GLN A 29 2.71 -3.94 13.90
N ILE A 30 3.92 -4.50 14.08
CA ILE A 30 5.16 -3.73 14.08
C ILE A 30 5.39 -3.08 12.71
N VAL A 31 5.21 -3.83 11.62
CA VAL A 31 5.32 -3.31 10.25
C VAL A 31 4.34 -2.16 10.02
N ASN A 32 3.08 -2.36 10.37
CA ASN A 32 2.06 -1.32 10.23
C ASN A 32 2.38 -0.07 11.08
N TYR A 33 2.90 -0.24 12.28
CA TYR A 33 3.32 0.87 13.14
C TYR A 33 4.50 1.64 12.53
N GLN A 34 5.54 0.95 12.08
CA GLN A 34 6.72 1.58 11.45
C GLN A 34 6.37 2.36 10.18
N HIS A 35 5.33 1.94 9.45
CA HIS A 35 4.90 2.59 8.22
C HIS A 35 3.73 3.58 8.42
N GLY A 36 3.38 3.91 9.67
CA GLY A 36 2.33 4.89 9.97
C GLY A 36 0.90 4.41 9.68
N LEU A 37 0.71 3.11 9.43
CA LEU A 37 -0.62 2.52 9.22
C LEU A 37 -1.38 2.25 10.51
N PHE A 38 -0.77 2.48 11.65
CA PHE A 38 -1.39 2.25 12.97
C PHE A 38 -2.75 2.95 13.10
N MET A 39 -2.90 4.12 12.51
CA MET A 39 -4.13 4.91 12.54
C MET A 39 -5.06 4.68 11.34
N ASN A 40 -4.70 3.77 10.42
CA ASN A 40 -5.51 3.50 9.23
C ASN A 40 -5.77 2.00 9.06
N PRO A 41 -6.80 1.45 9.75
CA PRO A 41 -7.12 0.02 9.75
C PRO A 41 -7.58 -0.50 8.37
N ASP A 42 -7.89 0.39 7.44
CA ASP A 42 -8.41 0.07 6.11
C ASP A 42 -7.36 -0.40 5.12
N PHE A 43 -6.06 -0.28 5.46
CA PHE A 43 -4.96 -0.63 4.58
C PHE A 43 -3.97 -1.58 5.26
N THR A 44 -3.16 -2.25 4.45
CA THR A 44 -2.02 -3.05 4.89
C THR A 44 -0.86 -2.89 3.93
N ILE A 45 0.36 -3.07 4.43
CA ILE A 45 1.56 -3.11 3.61
C ILE A 45 1.92 -4.57 3.38
N GLY A 46 2.29 -4.91 2.15
CA GLY A 46 2.70 -6.25 1.75
C GLY A 46 3.72 -6.21 0.62
N GLU A 47 4.25 -7.37 0.24
CA GLU A 47 5.11 -7.48 -0.94
C GLU A 47 4.33 -7.09 -2.19
N SER A 48 4.91 -6.20 -2.99
CA SER A 48 4.36 -5.74 -4.24
C SER A 48 4.89 -6.56 -5.41
N ARG A 49 4.03 -6.81 -6.41
CA ARG A 49 4.46 -7.37 -7.70
C ARG A 49 5.15 -6.34 -8.59
N ILE A 50 5.00 -5.05 -8.25
CA ILE A 50 5.58 -3.94 -9.00
C ILE A 50 7.00 -3.69 -8.52
N GLN A 51 7.14 -3.29 -7.24
CA GLN A 51 8.44 -3.03 -6.64
C GLN A 51 8.36 -3.04 -5.11
N GLY A 52 9.21 -3.83 -4.46
CA GLY A 52 9.41 -3.80 -3.00
C GLY A 52 8.12 -4.00 -2.21
N LEU A 53 7.73 -2.98 -1.45
CA LEU A 53 6.51 -2.99 -0.65
C LEU A 53 5.44 -2.12 -1.30
N GLY A 54 4.19 -2.59 -1.28
CA GLY A 54 3.01 -1.88 -1.76
C GLY A 54 1.94 -1.70 -0.69
N LEU A 55 0.99 -0.83 -0.95
CA LEU A 55 -0.16 -0.55 -0.10
C LEU A 55 -1.40 -1.27 -0.64
N PHE A 56 -2.04 -2.09 0.19
CA PHE A 56 -3.21 -2.90 -0.18
C PHE A 56 -4.44 -2.48 0.60
N THR A 57 -5.60 -2.42 -0.06
CA THR A 57 -6.86 -2.12 0.65
C THR A 57 -7.45 -3.36 1.31
N LYS A 58 -7.92 -3.21 2.56
CA LYS A 58 -8.60 -4.26 3.32
C LYS A 58 -10.11 -4.28 3.12
N ARG A 59 -10.68 -3.27 2.48
CA ARG A 59 -12.09 -3.20 2.14
C ARG A 59 -12.30 -2.72 0.70
N GLN A 60 -13.46 -2.98 0.16
CA GLN A 60 -13.86 -2.45 -1.14
C GLN A 60 -13.91 -0.92 -1.11
N ARG A 61 -13.50 -0.28 -2.21
CA ARG A 61 -13.50 1.17 -2.40
C ARG A 61 -14.35 1.55 -3.59
N ALA A 62 -15.12 2.60 -3.45
CA ALA A 62 -15.91 3.12 -4.56
C ALA A 62 -15.10 4.13 -5.38
N LYS A 63 -15.35 4.20 -6.70
CA LYS A 63 -14.80 5.25 -7.55
C LYS A 63 -15.11 6.64 -6.97
N GLY A 64 -14.10 7.51 -6.91
CA GLY A 64 -14.19 8.87 -6.36
C GLY A 64 -14.07 8.94 -4.83
N GLU A 65 -13.93 7.81 -4.12
CA GLU A 65 -13.71 7.81 -2.67
C GLU A 65 -12.35 8.41 -2.32
N LYS A 66 -12.32 9.39 -1.39
CA LYS A 66 -11.08 9.87 -0.78
C LYS A 66 -10.57 8.82 0.19
N LEU A 67 -9.37 8.29 -0.05
CA LEU A 67 -8.82 7.18 0.69
C LEU A 67 -8.03 7.64 1.93
N PHE A 68 -7.05 8.49 1.71
CA PHE A 68 -6.21 9.05 2.77
C PHE A 68 -5.41 10.26 2.25
N ILE A 69 -4.83 11.01 3.17
CA ILE A 69 -3.91 12.11 2.87
C ILE A 69 -2.56 11.51 2.48
N ALA A 70 -2.10 11.79 1.26
CA ALA A 70 -0.80 11.36 0.77
C ALA A 70 0.28 12.39 1.05
N ILE A 71 -0.06 13.68 0.98
CA ILE A 71 0.87 14.80 1.17
C ILE A 71 0.23 15.79 2.13
N GLN A 72 0.97 16.18 3.14
CA GLN A 72 0.56 17.17 4.14
C GLN A 72 0.59 18.59 3.56
N PRO A 73 -0.03 19.57 4.23
CA PRO A 73 0.02 20.98 3.80
C PRO A 73 1.42 21.60 3.71
N ASP A 74 2.38 21.05 4.45
CA ASP A 74 3.80 21.43 4.44
C ASP A 74 4.62 20.70 3.36
N GLU A 75 3.93 20.07 2.38
CA GLU A 75 4.52 19.30 1.29
C GLU A 75 5.20 17.99 1.72
N THR A 76 5.07 17.57 2.98
CA THR A 76 5.62 16.31 3.47
C THR A 76 4.77 15.13 3.01
N VAL A 77 5.40 14.13 2.36
CA VAL A 77 4.75 12.87 2.01
C VAL A 77 4.48 12.06 3.27
N THR A 78 3.24 11.62 3.45
CA THR A 78 2.88 10.80 4.60
C THR A 78 3.52 9.40 4.53
N PRO A 79 3.73 8.73 5.67
CA PRO A 79 4.24 7.35 5.67
C PRO A 79 3.40 6.40 4.81
N VAL A 80 2.07 6.56 4.80
CA VAL A 80 1.15 5.79 3.94
C VAL A 80 1.32 6.17 2.48
N GLY A 81 1.38 7.46 2.17
CA GLY A 81 1.58 7.97 0.82
C GLY A 81 2.87 7.48 0.17
N SER A 82 3.93 7.30 0.98
CA SER A 82 5.23 6.79 0.50
C SER A 82 5.22 5.30 0.10
N LYS A 83 4.11 4.57 0.30
CA LYS A 83 3.99 3.13 0.02
C LYS A 83 3.11 2.82 -1.19
N ILE A 84 2.62 3.84 -1.89
CA ILE A 84 1.91 3.61 -3.15
C ILE A 84 2.93 3.48 -4.26
N ASN A 85 2.83 2.41 -5.04
CA ASN A 85 3.70 2.22 -6.18
C ASN A 85 3.25 3.03 -7.39
N HIS A 86 4.24 3.46 -8.19
CA HIS A 86 3.99 4.14 -9.45
C HIS A 86 3.55 3.15 -10.52
N CYS A 87 2.47 3.46 -11.22
CA CYS A 87 2.09 2.83 -12.48
C CYS A 87 1.72 3.91 -13.49
N PRO A 88 2.40 3.98 -14.63
CA PRO A 88 2.07 4.97 -15.64
C PRO A 88 0.73 4.65 -16.31
N GLU A 89 -0.05 5.69 -16.60
CA GLU A 89 -1.27 5.57 -17.39
C GLU A 89 -0.95 5.44 -18.90
N LYS A 90 0.23 5.93 -19.30
CA LYS A 90 0.71 5.93 -20.67
C LYS A 90 2.13 5.39 -20.75
N ASP A 91 2.46 4.80 -21.89
CA ASP A 91 3.83 4.39 -22.21
C ASP A 91 4.73 5.60 -22.53
N ALA A 92 6.02 5.33 -22.82
CA ALA A 92 6.99 6.36 -23.18
C ALA A 92 6.62 7.15 -24.47
N ASP A 93 5.81 6.56 -25.34
CA ASP A 93 5.35 7.15 -26.60
C ASP A 93 4.00 7.90 -26.42
N GLY A 94 3.46 7.93 -25.21
CA GLY A 94 2.21 8.62 -24.87
C GLY A 94 0.94 7.81 -25.18
N ASN A 95 1.04 6.54 -25.58
CA ASN A 95 -0.10 5.68 -25.79
C ASN A 95 -0.62 5.14 -24.46
N LYS A 96 -1.94 4.94 -24.35
CA LYS A 96 -2.52 4.30 -23.16
C LYS A 96 -1.97 2.89 -22.97
N MET A 97 -1.57 2.58 -21.75
CA MET A 97 -1.11 1.25 -21.39
C MET A 97 -2.21 0.21 -21.61
N ASN A 98 -1.82 -0.96 -22.12
CA ASN A 98 -2.75 -2.05 -22.34
C ASN A 98 -3.04 -2.77 -21.01
N ALA A 99 -4.29 -2.71 -20.55
CA ALA A 99 -4.73 -3.33 -19.30
C ALA A 99 -4.57 -4.87 -19.23
N LEU A 100 -4.31 -5.52 -20.38
CA LEU A 100 -4.07 -6.97 -20.43
C LEU A 100 -2.63 -7.35 -20.08
N VAL A 101 -1.68 -6.40 -20.20
CA VAL A 101 -0.24 -6.67 -20.03
C VAL A 101 0.42 -5.73 -19.00
N SER A 102 -0.32 -4.78 -18.46
CA SER A 102 0.21 -3.81 -17.50
C SER A 102 -0.82 -3.44 -16.43
N VAL A 103 -0.34 -3.11 -15.25
CA VAL A 103 -1.17 -2.58 -14.18
C VAL A 103 -1.52 -1.13 -14.53
N ILE A 104 -2.82 -0.84 -14.66
CA ILE A 104 -3.31 0.54 -14.81
C ILE A 104 -3.49 1.13 -13.41
N PRO A 105 -3.09 2.39 -13.17
CA PRO A 105 -3.29 3.01 -11.86
C PRO A 105 -4.77 2.97 -11.47
N ASN A 106 -5.03 2.55 -10.24
CA ASN A 106 -6.38 2.47 -9.70
C ASN A 106 -6.72 3.62 -8.75
N THR A 107 -5.75 4.50 -8.52
CA THR A 107 -5.91 5.74 -7.78
C THR A 107 -5.26 6.92 -8.50
N TYR A 108 -5.59 8.12 -8.07
CA TYR A 108 -4.92 9.34 -8.49
C TYR A 108 -4.74 10.28 -7.29
N LEU A 109 -3.72 11.14 -7.36
CA LEU A 109 -3.54 12.23 -6.42
C LEU A 109 -4.48 13.37 -6.80
N SER A 110 -5.13 14.02 -5.84
CA SER A 110 -5.97 15.20 -6.10
C SER A 110 -5.16 16.26 -6.84
N GLU A 111 -5.75 16.91 -7.86
CA GLU A 111 -5.07 17.91 -8.70
C GLU A 111 -4.62 19.14 -7.90
N THR A 112 -5.37 19.46 -6.86
CA THR A 112 -5.10 20.60 -5.96
C THR A 112 -5.25 20.16 -4.52
N PRO A 113 -4.60 20.90 -3.58
CA PRO A 113 -4.84 20.66 -2.17
C PRO A 113 -6.31 20.84 -1.80
N ASP A 114 -6.78 20.06 -0.86
CA ASP A 114 -8.12 20.21 -0.30
C ASP A 114 -8.25 21.59 0.37
N LYS A 115 -9.29 22.33 0.02
CA LYS A 115 -9.49 23.74 0.47
C LYS A 115 -9.60 23.89 1.98
N THR A 116 -10.02 22.83 2.67
CA THR A 116 -10.23 22.86 4.13
C THR A 116 -8.97 22.46 4.88
N THR A 117 -8.27 21.42 4.39
CA THR A 117 -7.12 20.85 5.09
C THR A 117 -5.78 21.29 4.52
N GLY A 118 -5.74 21.82 3.29
CA GLY A 118 -4.50 22.14 2.58
C GLY A 118 -3.69 20.91 2.13
N ALA A 119 -4.22 19.71 2.31
CA ALA A 119 -3.53 18.46 2.06
C ALA A 119 -3.96 17.85 0.70
N TRP A 120 -3.10 17.03 0.11
CA TRP A 120 -3.42 16.26 -1.09
C TRP A 120 -3.89 14.85 -0.72
N TRP A 121 -4.97 14.43 -1.36
CA TRP A 121 -5.62 13.16 -1.12
C TRP A 121 -5.34 12.15 -2.23
N ILE A 122 -5.17 10.89 -1.86
CA ILE A 122 -5.34 9.77 -2.79
C ILE A 122 -6.83 9.48 -2.93
N ILE A 123 -7.27 9.37 -4.19
CA ILE A 123 -8.66 9.19 -4.58
C ILE A 123 -8.75 7.96 -5.49
N ALA A 124 -9.76 7.12 -5.28
CA ALA A 124 -10.00 5.95 -6.12
C ALA A 124 -10.43 6.35 -7.55
N ALA A 125 -9.67 5.94 -8.57
CA ALA A 125 -9.99 6.21 -9.97
C ALA A 125 -11.09 5.30 -10.53
N ARG A 126 -11.26 4.12 -9.93
CA ARG A 126 -12.29 3.11 -10.22
C ARG A 126 -12.74 2.43 -8.93
N ASN A 127 -13.69 1.51 -9.02
CA ASN A 127 -13.95 0.60 -7.92
C ASN A 127 -12.72 -0.31 -7.71
N ILE A 128 -12.30 -0.46 -6.44
CA ILE A 128 -11.12 -1.25 -6.04
C ILE A 128 -11.60 -2.35 -5.11
N ASN A 129 -11.21 -3.59 -5.40
CA ASN A 129 -11.62 -4.73 -4.59
C ASN A 129 -10.71 -4.92 -3.36
N VAL A 130 -11.21 -5.67 -2.39
CA VAL A 130 -10.41 -6.09 -1.22
C VAL A 130 -9.16 -6.81 -1.67
N GLY A 131 -8.00 -6.43 -1.09
CA GLY A 131 -6.72 -7.04 -1.39
C GLY A 131 -6.03 -6.53 -2.66
N GLU A 132 -6.64 -5.58 -3.41
CA GLU A 132 -5.93 -4.92 -4.50
C GLU A 132 -4.85 -3.97 -3.98
N GLU A 133 -3.70 -3.96 -4.65
CA GLU A 133 -2.65 -2.97 -4.44
C GLU A 133 -3.09 -1.61 -4.97
N LEU A 134 -2.86 -0.56 -4.19
CA LEU A 134 -3.10 0.82 -4.64
C LEU A 134 -1.91 1.30 -5.46
N THR A 135 -2.21 1.85 -6.62
CA THR A 135 -1.22 2.35 -7.58
C THR A 135 -1.61 3.74 -8.08
N VAL A 136 -0.64 4.59 -8.35
CA VAL A 136 -0.85 5.96 -8.80
C VAL A 136 0.12 6.32 -9.91
N ASP A 137 -0.29 7.16 -10.87
CA ASP A 137 0.62 7.73 -11.85
C ASP A 137 1.31 8.99 -11.28
N TYR A 138 2.63 8.92 -11.08
CA TYR A 138 3.42 10.03 -10.55
C TYR A 138 3.77 11.08 -11.60
N THR A 139 3.47 10.87 -12.87
CA THR A 139 3.77 11.87 -13.90
C THR A 139 3.04 13.19 -13.69
N ASN A 140 1.82 13.12 -13.15
CA ASN A 140 0.93 14.25 -12.91
C ASN A 140 0.93 14.73 -11.44
N THR A 141 1.94 14.38 -10.66
CA THR A 141 2.08 14.87 -9.28
C THR A 141 2.66 16.29 -9.23
N PRO A 142 2.52 17.05 -8.13
CA PRO A 142 3.15 18.34 -7.93
C PRO A 142 4.67 18.29 -8.16
N ASP A 143 5.27 19.42 -8.56
CA ASP A 143 6.69 19.49 -8.97
C ASP A 143 7.69 19.20 -7.84
N PHE A 144 7.29 19.37 -6.60
CA PHE A 144 8.12 19.00 -5.44
C PHE A 144 8.19 17.49 -5.20
N ILE A 145 7.34 16.68 -5.86
CA ILE A 145 7.42 15.22 -5.83
C ILE A 145 8.35 14.75 -6.95
N LYS A 146 9.33 13.90 -6.60
CA LYS A 146 10.23 13.31 -7.60
C LYS A 146 9.41 12.61 -8.68
N LYS A 147 9.62 13.04 -9.93
CA LYS A 147 8.98 12.41 -11.09
C LYS A 147 9.53 11.00 -11.31
N PRO A 148 8.73 10.09 -11.87
CA PRO A 148 9.18 8.73 -12.15
C PRO A 148 10.30 8.72 -13.18
N GLU A 149 11.21 7.77 -13.04
CA GLU A 149 12.25 7.53 -14.01
C GLU A 149 11.70 6.67 -15.16
N PRO A 150 12.19 6.80 -16.41
CA PRO A 150 11.63 6.11 -17.58
C PRO A 150 11.59 4.57 -17.46
N GLN A 151 12.46 3.99 -16.61
CA GLN A 151 12.51 2.55 -16.34
C GLN A 151 11.49 2.08 -15.30
N TRP A 152 10.79 2.99 -14.61
CA TRP A 152 9.76 2.62 -13.65
C TRP A 152 8.50 2.19 -14.39
N ARG A 153 8.31 0.88 -14.48
CA ARG A 153 7.20 0.24 -15.20
C ARG A 153 6.41 -0.66 -14.26
N CYS A 154 5.15 -0.89 -14.60
CA CYS A 154 4.25 -1.82 -13.95
C CYS A 154 3.93 -2.97 -14.90
N ASP A 155 4.94 -3.72 -15.28
CA ASP A 155 4.75 -4.91 -16.10
C ASP A 155 4.22 -6.05 -15.21
N LEU A 156 3.22 -6.80 -15.71
CA LEU A 156 2.63 -7.97 -15.02
C LEU A 156 3.48 -9.21 -15.26
#